data_0184a1acf4098ccf6cf53256a8210282
#
_entry.id   0184a1acf4098ccf6cf53256a8210282
#
_cell.length_a   1.000
_cell.length_b   1.000
_cell.length_c   1.000
_cell.angle_alpha   90.00
_cell.angle_beta   90.00
_cell.angle_gamma   90.00
#
_symmetry.space_group_name_H-M   'P 1'
#
loop_
_entity.id
_entity.type
_entity.pdbx_description
1 polymer ?
#
loop_
_entity_poly.entity_id
_entity_poly.type
_entity_poly.pdbx_seq_one_letter_code
_entity_poly.pdbx_strand_id
1 'polypeptide(L)'
;MEGRKFLKSQWEKLSDIKSDQQKGVNPPERFLGYDENNVICLSDFSTLPTRTVLETIKKRTTKRKFKEGKIPQDKLSYLLWATQGLREDKGKYTFRTVPSAGARHSFETYLYVKGVEGLKEGIYRYIPEKHGLIFLKEKDDVLLSKALLNQTFNSQVIFFWSCIPYRMEWRYSIVSHKMIAIDIGHVCQNLYIAAESVDLGVCAIGAYSQENADKLLGLDGNDEFVVYAAHVGKA
;
A
#
# COMPACT_ATOMS: atom_id res chain seq x y z
N MET A 1 -20.54 22.02 0.95
CA MET A 1 -19.41 21.19 0.50
C MET A 1 -19.50 19.82 1.19
N GLU A 2 -19.79 18.79 0.44
CA GLU A 2 -19.94 17.41 0.97
C GLU A 2 -18.65 16.87 1.60
N GLY A 3 -17.46 17.20 1.06
CA GLY A 3 -16.18 16.77 1.63
C GLY A 3 -15.95 17.15 3.10
N ARG A 4 -16.53 18.26 3.57
CA ARG A 4 -16.47 18.61 5.00
C ARG A 4 -17.28 17.66 5.89
N LYS A 5 -18.34 17.05 5.35
CA LYS A 5 -19.14 16.04 6.07
C LYS A 5 -18.34 14.75 6.24
N PHE A 6 -17.57 14.36 5.23
CA PHE A 6 -16.67 13.20 5.28
C PHE A 6 -15.65 13.31 6.40
N LEU A 7 -15.08 14.50 6.65
CA LEU A 7 -14.08 14.71 7.72
C LEU A 7 -14.66 14.63 9.14
N LYS A 8 -15.97 14.83 9.31
CA LYS A 8 -16.59 14.80 10.65
C LYS A 8 -16.78 13.35 11.11
N SER A 9 -16.78 13.16 12.43
CA SER A 9 -17.22 11.90 13.02
C SER A 9 -18.70 11.67 12.67
N GLN A 10 -19.06 10.43 12.37
CA GLN A 10 -20.45 10.03 12.08
C GLN A 10 -20.84 8.78 12.86
N TRP A 11 -20.10 8.47 13.93
CA TRP A 11 -20.32 7.25 14.73
C TRP A 11 -21.71 7.18 15.34
N GLU A 12 -22.29 8.30 15.70
CA GLU A 12 -23.66 8.38 16.24
C GLU A 12 -24.72 7.81 15.27
N LYS A 13 -24.46 7.90 13.96
CA LYS A 13 -25.36 7.35 12.95
C LYS A 13 -25.36 5.83 12.90
N LEU A 14 -24.36 5.17 13.50
CA LEU A 14 -24.30 3.71 13.55
C LEU A 14 -25.29 3.12 14.56
N SER A 15 -25.86 3.91 15.48
CA SER A 15 -26.88 3.41 16.40
C SER A 15 -28.09 2.84 15.67
N ASP A 16 -28.39 3.40 14.49
CA ASP A 16 -29.58 3.09 13.69
C ASP A 16 -29.27 2.13 12.51
N ILE A 17 -28.00 1.78 12.32
CA ILE A 17 -27.52 0.97 11.19
C ILE A 17 -26.81 -0.27 11.69
N LYS A 18 -27.40 -1.45 11.45
CA LYS A 18 -26.70 -2.72 11.66
C LYS A 18 -25.69 -2.95 10.57
N SER A 19 -24.41 -3.10 10.93
CA SER A 19 -23.36 -3.55 10.01
C SER A 19 -23.60 -5.00 9.57
N ASP A 20 -22.96 -5.42 8.48
CA ASP A 20 -23.07 -6.80 8.01
C ASP A 20 -22.51 -7.80 9.03
N GLN A 21 -21.49 -7.42 9.78
CA GLN A 21 -21.02 -8.17 10.93
C GLN A 21 -22.11 -8.41 11.97
N GLN A 22 -22.88 -7.38 12.32
CA GLN A 22 -23.98 -7.47 13.29
C GLN A 22 -25.19 -8.23 12.77
N LYS A 23 -25.36 -8.33 11.44
CA LYS A 23 -26.35 -9.15 10.76
C LYS A 23 -25.93 -10.62 10.65
N GLY A 24 -24.71 -10.98 11.04
CA GLY A 24 -24.18 -12.33 10.93
C GLY A 24 -23.67 -12.73 9.54
N VAL A 25 -23.45 -11.74 8.65
CA VAL A 25 -22.84 -12.01 7.33
C VAL A 25 -21.38 -12.43 7.53
N ASN A 26 -20.96 -13.43 6.77
CA ASN A 26 -19.57 -13.90 6.82
C ASN A 26 -18.59 -12.76 6.50
N PRO A 27 -17.43 -12.71 7.19
CA PRO A 27 -16.41 -11.70 6.88
C PRO A 27 -15.86 -11.89 5.46
N PRO A 28 -15.51 -10.79 4.77
CA PRO A 28 -14.80 -10.88 3.50
C PRO A 28 -13.40 -11.49 3.68
N GLU A 29 -12.86 -12.00 2.57
CA GLU A 29 -11.51 -12.54 2.51
C GLU A 29 -10.48 -11.51 2.98
N ARG A 30 -9.58 -11.95 3.87
CA ARG A 30 -8.52 -11.09 4.45
C ARG A 30 -7.36 -10.86 3.50
N PHE A 31 -7.17 -11.79 2.58
CA PHE A 31 -6.12 -11.79 1.56
C PHE A 31 -6.72 -12.16 0.22
N LEU A 32 -6.19 -11.60 -0.85
CA LEU A 32 -6.52 -12.03 -2.20
C LEU A 32 -5.82 -13.36 -2.53
N GLY A 33 -6.51 -14.23 -3.23
CA GLY A 33 -5.96 -15.50 -3.71
C GLY A 33 -4.73 -15.31 -4.60
N TYR A 34 -3.84 -16.30 -4.60
CA TYR A 34 -2.63 -16.33 -5.42
C TYR A 34 -2.19 -17.78 -5.68
N ASP A 35 -1.42 -17.99 -6.75
CA ASP A 35 -0.75 -19.26 -7.00
C ASP A 35 0.57 -19.31 -6.21
N GLU A 36 0.67 -20.23 -5.26
CA GLU A 36 1.85 -20.38 -4.41
C GLU A 36 3.14 -20.67 -5.20
N ASN A 37 3.02 -21.34 -6.36
CA ASN A 37 4.17 -21.68 -7.20
C ASN A 37 4.79 -20.45 -7.88
N ASN A 38 4.06 -19.35 -7.96
CA ASN A 38 4.48 -18.10 -8.61
C ASN A 38 5.00 -17.05 -7.62
N VAL A 39 5.11 -17.39 -6.33
CA VAL A 39 5.60 -16.45 -5.32
C VAL A 39 7.11 -16.32 -5.39
N ILE A 40 7.57 -15.10 -5.63
CA ILE A 40 8.97 -14.70 -5.57
C ILE A 40 9.28 -14.32 -4.14
N CYS A 41 10.12 -15.09 -3.45
CA CYS A 41 10.55 -14.78 -2.09
C CYS A 41 11.40 -13.50 -2.08
N LEU A 42 11.12 -12.63 -1.11
CA LEU A 42 11.91 -11.42 -0.88
C LEU A 42 13.15 -11.72 -0.03
N SER A 43 14.20 -10.93 -0.22
CA SER A 43 15.45 -11.06 0.54
C SER A 43 15.22 -10.76 2.02
N ASP A 44 16.01 -11.41 2.88
CA ASP A 44 16.10 -11.07 4.30
C ASP A 44 16.62 -9.63 4.47
N PHE A 45 16.03 -8.89 5.39
CA PHE A 45 16.38 -7.52 5.73
C PHE A 45 16.80 -7.37 7.20
N SER A 46 16.92 -8.44 7.94
CA SER A 46 17.19 -8.42 9.39
C SER A 46 18.52 -7.77 9.76
N THR A 47 19.49 -7.77 8.84
CA THR A 47 20.83 -7.20 9.02
C THR A 47 20.99 -5.80 8.39
N LEU A 48 19.91 -5.22 7.83
CA LEU A 48 19.98 -3.88 7.25
C LEU A 48 20.35 -2.83 8.31
N PRO A 49 21.38 -2.02 8.07
CA PRO A 49 21.69 -0.89 8.95
C PRO A 49 20.58 0.17 8.78
N THR A 50 19.93 0.52 9.87
CA THR A 50 18.88 1.54 9.88
C THR A 50 19.24 2.69 10.80
N ARG A 51 18.79 3.90 10.43
CA ARG A 51 18.87 5.05 11.33
C ARG A 51 17.91 4.89 12.51
N THR A 52 18.22 5.57 13.60
CA THR A 52 17.28 5.68 14.72
C THR A 52 15.98 6.38 14.29
N VAL A 53 14.89 6.10 15.00
CA VAL A 53 13.59 6.76 14.74
C VAL A 53 13.71 8.29 14.83
N LEU A 54 14.46 8.80 15.82
CA LEU A 54 14.67 10.22 15.99
C LEU A 54 15.38 10.86 14.78
N GLU A 55 16.45 10.27 14.31
CA GLU A 55 17.19 10.75 13.14
C GLU A 55 16.34 10.69 11.88
N THR A 56 15.61 9.60 11.70
CA THR A 56 14.71 9.39 10.57
C THR A 56 13.62 10.46 10.50
N ILE A 57 12.94 10.73 11.63
CA ILE A 57 11.90 11.77 11.69
C ILE A 57 12.49 13.16 11.39
N LYS A 58 13.69 13.48 11.92
CA LYS A 58 14.37 14.77 11.68
C LYS A 58 14.77 14.96 10.21
N LYS A 59 15.17 13.89 9.53
CA LYS A 59 15.70 13.95 8.15
C LYS A 59 14.63 13.75 7.08
N ARG A 60 13.53 13.05 7.40
CA ARG A 60 12.46 12.74 6.45
C ARG A 60 11.97 14.00 5.72
N THR A 61 12.13 13.99 4.41
CA THR A 61 11.58 15.01 3.50
C THR A 61 11.00 14.32 2.27
N THR A 62 10.11 15.00 1.56
CA THR A 62 9.61 14.51 0.26
C THR A 62 10.67 14.70 -0.81
N LYS A 63 11.07 13.61 -1.48
CA LYS A 63 12.08 13.60 -2.55
C LYS A 63 11.38 13.39 -3.90
N ARG A 64 11.59 14.32 -4.84
CA ARG A 64 11.06 14.29 -6.21
C ARG A 64 12.13 14.09 -7.28
N LYS A 65 13.39 14.06 -6.86
CA LYS A 65 14.54 13.73 -7.70
C LYS A 65 15.23 12.54 -7.10
N PHE A 66 15.45 11.52 -7.92
CA PHE A 66 16.09 10.28 -7.50
C PHE A 66 17.37 10.06 -8.31
N LYS A 67 18.39 9.50 -7.66
CA LYS A 67 19.65 9.11 -8.31
C LYS A 67 19.43 7.89 -9.17
N GLU A 68 20.25 7.73 -10.18
CA GLU A 68 20.24 6.54 -11.04
C GLU A 68 20.71 5.27 -10.31
N GLY A 69 20.48 4.13 -10.96
CA GLY A 69 20.87 2.81 -10.48
C GLY A 69 19.71 2.06 -9.85
N LYS A 70 19.96 0.82 -9.46
CA LYS A 70 18.98 -0.07 -8.84
C LYS A 70 19.00 0.09 -7.31
N ILE A 71 17.87 -0.18 -6.67
CA ILE A 71 17.83 -0.35 -5.21
C ILE A 71 18.03 -1.83 -4.86
N PRO A 72 18.75 -2.15 -3.77
CA PRO A 72 18.88 -3.51 -3.28
C PRO A 72 17.52 -4.13 -2.93
N GLN A 73 17.37 -5.43 -3.18
CA GLN A 73 16.09 -6.12 -2.93
C GLN A 73 15.75 -6.18 -1.43
N ASP A 74 16.73 -6.29 -0.55
CA ASP A 74 16.55 -6.29 0.90
C ASP A 74 15.92 -4.96 1.41
N LYS A 75 16.33 -3.82 0.83
CA LYS A 75 15.69 -2.54 1.14
C LYS A 75 14.21 -2.54 0.71
N LEU A 76 13.89 -3.02 -0.50
CA LEU A 76 12.51 -3.16 -0.93
C LEU A 76 11.72 -4.10 -0.01
N SER A 77 12.32 -5.23 0.35
CA SER A 77 11.77 -6.21 1.28
C SER A 77 11.38 -5.55 2.61
N TYR A 78 12.31 -4.78 3.19
CA TYR A 78 12.06 -4.02 4.41
C TYR A 78 10.90 -3.01 4.26
N LEU A 79 10.84 -2.26 3.16
CA LEU A 79 9.76 -1.29 2.92
C LEU A 79 8.39 -1.97 2.85
N LEU A 80 8.30 -3.11 2.17
CA LEU A 80 7.07 -3.88 2.07
C LEU A 80 6.62 -4.41 3.44
N TRP A 81 7.55 -4.96 4.20
CA TRP A 81 7.27 -5.40 5.57
C TRP A 81 6.85 -4.23 6.47
N ALA A 82 7.55 -3.10 6.43
CA ALA A 82 7.24 -1.94 7.26
C ALA A 82 5.85 -1.36 6.99
N THR A 83 5.35 -1.50 5.76
CA THR A 83 4.06 -0.94 5.33
C THR A 83 2.88 -1.90 5.48
N GLN A 84 3.07 -3.20 5.23
CA GLN A 84 1.97 -4.18 5.18
C GLN A 84 2.36 -5.58 5.68
N GLY A 85 3.55 -5.70 6.30
CA GLY A 85 4.04 -7.00 6.79
C GLY A 85 3.11 -7.64 7.80
N LEU A 86 2.89 -8.94 7.66
CA LEU A 86 2.13 -9.75 8.59
C LEU A 86 2.97 -9.99 9.85
N ARG A 87 2.45 -9.60 11.01
CA ARG A 87 3.08 -9.85 12.31
C ARG A 87 2.51 -11.11 12.97
N GLU A 88 1.21 -11.28 12.90
CA GLU A 88 0.52 -12.39 13.53
C GLU A 88 -0.82 -12.67 12.81
N ASP A 89 -1.13 -13.94 12.56
CA ASP A 89 -2.44 -14.39 12.08
C ASP A 89 -3.20 -15.08 13.23
N LYS A 90 -4.36 -14.53 13.59
CA LYS A 90 -5.28 -15.08 14.59
C LYS A 90 -6.44 -15.85 13.96
N GLY A 91 -6.37 -16.20 12.68
CA GLY A 91 -7.45 -16.89 11.95
C GLY A 91 -8.62 -15.97 11.59
N LYS A 92 -9.24 -15.31 12.54
CA LYS A 92 -10.35 -14.37 12.31
C LYS A 92 -9.91 -12.97 11.91
N TYR A 93 -8.71 -12.53 12.28
CA TYR A 93 -8.10 -11.24 11.98
C TYR A 93 -6.58 -11.35 12.00
N THR A 94 -5.91 -10.37 11.43
CA THR A 94 -4.45 -10.33 11.37
C THR A 94 -3.91 -9.06 12.01
N PHE A 95 -2.72 -9.14 12.59
CA PHE A 95 -1.95 -7.97 12.97
C PHE A 95 -0.85 -7.73 11.95
N ARG A 96 -0.84 -6.55 11.37
CA ARG A 96 0.23 -6.08 10.47
C ARG A 96 1.13 -5.08 11.16
N THR A 97 2.18 -4.66 10.48
CA THR A 97 3.13 -3.65 10.97
C THR A 97 2.52 -2.26 11.14
N VAL A 98 1.44 -1.98 10.42
CA VAL A 98 0.63 -0.76 10.55
C VAL A 98 -0.68 -1.04 11.27
N PRO A 99 -1.20 -0.08 12.06
CA PRO A 99 -2.54 -0.20 12.63
C PRO A 99 -3.61 -0.09 11.54
N SER A 100 -4.73 -0.77 11.78
CA SER A 100 -5.95 -0.62 10.98
C SER A 100 -7.18 -0.70 11.87
N ALA A 101 -8.20 0.10 11.57
CA ALA A 101 -9.45 0.07 12.31
C ALA A 101 -10.03 -1.35 12.34
N GLY A 102 -10.21 -1.89 13.57
CA GLY A 102 -10.69 -3.26 13.77
C GLY A 102 -9.85 -4.36 13.15
N ALA A 103 -8.58 -4.10 12.85
CA ALA A 103 -7.67 -5.01 12.16
C ALA A 103 -8.23 -5.52 10.82
N ARG A 104 -8.90 -4.63 10.05
CA ARG A 104 -9.55 -4.99 8.79
C ARG A 104 -8.62 -4.99 7.58
N HIS A 105 -7.57 -4.14 7.59
CA HIS A 105 -6.52 -4.11 6.58
C HIS A 105 -7.05 -4.14 5.14
N SER A 106 -7.75 -3.07 4.76
CA SER A 106 -8.47 -2.98 3.47
C SER A 106 -7.58 -2.85 2.24
N PHE A 107 -6.25 -2.76 2.41
CA PHE A 107 -5.35 -2.44 1.31
C PHE A 107 -4.57 -3.64 0.81
N GLU A 108 -4.42 -3.70 -0.53
CA GLU A 108 -3.41 -4.47 -1.23
C GLU A 108 -2.26 -3.54 -1.66
N THR A 109 -1.06 -4.10 -1.84
CA THR A 109 0.11 -3.34 -2.28
C THR A 109 0.57 -3.85 -3.63
N TYR A 110 0.57 -2.95 -4.62
CA TYR A 110 1.10 -3.20 -5.95
C TYR A 110 2.37 -2.39 -6.15
N LEU A 111 3.30 -2.93 -6.93
CA LEU A 111 4.54 -2.28 -7.27
C LEU A 111 4.66 -2.14 -8.77
N TYR A 112 5.04 -0.96 -9.24
CA TYR A 112 5.59 -0.76 -10.57
C TYR A 112 7.11 -0.69 -10.44
N VAL A 113 7.80 -1.77 -10.82
CA VAL A 113 9.24 -1.94 -10.64
C VAL A 113 9.98 -1.50 -11.91
N LYS A 114 10.93 -0.58 -11.76
CA LYS A 114 11.81 -0.07 -12.82
C LYS A 114 13.29 -0.35 -12.55
N GLY A 115 13.69 -0.52 -11.28
CA GLY A 115 15.09 -0.68 -10.95
C GLY A 115 15.30 -1.29 -9.55
N VAL A 116 15.07 -2.59 -9.41
CA VAL A 116 15.37 -3.37 -8.19
C VAL A 116 16.31 -4.51 -8.56
N GLU A 117 17.32 -4.75 -7.72
CA GLU A 117 18.25 -5.85 -7.91
C GLU A 117 17.50 -7.18 -7.80
N GLY A 118 17.78 -8.12 -8.69
CA GLY A 118 17.15 -9.44 -8.71
C GLY A 118 15.69 -9.48 -9.17
N LEU A 119 15.06 -8.35 -9.46
CA LEU A 119 13.71 -8.32 -10.00
C LEU A 119 13.68 -7.84 -11.45
N LYS A 120 12.86 -8.47 -12.27
CA LYS A 120 12.50 -8.00 -13.61
C LYS A 120 11.68 -6.72 -13.50
N GLU A 121 11.78 -5.82 -14.49
CA GLU A 121 10.89 -4.68 -14.60
C GLU A 121 9.45 -5.14 -14.88
N GLY A 122 8.47 -4.52 -14.24
CA GLY A 122 7.07 -4.89 -14.41
C GLY A 122 6.20 -4.55 -13.21
N ILE A 123 4.99 -5.08 -13.23
CA ILE A 123 3.99 -4.88 -12.18
C ILE A 123 3.90 -6.12 -11.32
N TYR A 124 3.92 -5.92 -10.00
CA TYR A 124 3.88 -6.96 -8.98
C TYR A 124 2.80 -6.68 -7.96
N ARG A 125 2.29 -7.73 -7.30
CA ARG A 125 1.50 -7.64 -6.07
C ARG A 125 2.29 -8.25 -4.91
N TYR A 126 2.28 -7.58 -3.77
CA TYR A 126 2.86 -8.08 -2.52
C TYR A 126 1.93 -9.05 -1.83
N ILE A 127 2.48 -10.16 -1.32
CA ILE A 127 1.77 -11.21 -0.60
C ILE A 127 2.27 -11.20 0.85
N PRO A 128 1.54 -10.59 1.78
CA PRO A 128 1.97 -10.44 3.17
C PRO A 128 2.21 -11.76 3.88
N GLU A 129 1.38 -12.79 3.60
CA GLU A 129 1.44 -14.11 4.26
C GLU A 129 2.73 -14.87 3.95
N LYS A 130 3.29 -14.64 2.78
CA LYS A 130 4.54 -15.27 2.33
C LYS A 130 5.74 -14.32 2.36
N HIS A 131 5.51 -13.05 2.70
CA HIS A 131 6.50 -11.98 2.52
C HIS A 131 7.16 -12.06 1.15
N GLY A 132 6.36 -12.11 0.11
CA GLY A 132 6.79 -12.35 -1.27
C GLY A 132 6.06 -11.47 -2.27
N LEU A 133 6.46 -11.60 -3.52
CA LEU A 133 5.87 -10.90 -4.66
C LEU A 133 5.32 -11.89 -5.68
N ILE A 134 4.24 -11.51 -6.36
CA ILE A 134 3.79 -12.16 -7.59
C ILE A 134 3.96 -11.18 -8.74
N PHE A 135 4.63 -11.64 -9.80
CA PHE A 135 4.68 -10.91 -11.07
C PHE A 135 3.32 -10.99 -11.76
N LEU A 136 2.74 -9.84 -12.08
CA LEU A 136 1.43 -9.78 -12.73
C LEU A 136 1.56 -9.58 -14.25
N LYS A 137 2.37 -8.60 -14.66
CA LYS A 137 2.54 -8.25 -16.07
C LYS A 137 3.73 -7.32 -16.31
N GLU A 138 4.08 -7.18 -17.58
CA GLU A 138 5.09 -6.25 -18.04
C GLU A 138 4.71 -4.79 -17.74
N LYS A 139 5.71 -3.93 -17.68
CA LYS A 139 5.51 -2.48 -17.50
C LYS A 139 4.82 -1.85 -18.72
N ASP A 140 4.07 -0.79 -18.45
CA ASP A 140 3.48 0.11 -19.47
C ASP A 140 3.75 1.56 -19.05
N ASP A 141 4.85 2.11 -19.52
CA ASP A 141 5.28 3.46 -19.14
C ASP A 141 4.34 4.55 -19.70
N VAL A 142 3.64 4.27 -20.81
CA VAL A 142 2.64 5.19 -21.39
C VAL A 142 1.41 5.27 -20.49
N LEU A 143 0.89 4.12 -20.08
CA LEU A 143 -0.26 4.06 -19.19
C LEU A 143 0.10 4.57 -17.79
N LEU A 144 1.31 4.27 -17.28
CA LEU A 144 1.83 4.83 -16.03
C LEU A 144 1.83 6.36 -16.04
N SER A 145 2.32 6.97 -17.15
CA SER A 145 2.35 8.43 -17.28
C SER A 145 0.95 9.03 -17.22
N LYS A 146 -0.02 8.41 -17.89
CA LYS A 146 -1.44 8.81 -17.81
C LYS A 146 -2.00 8.63 -16.40
N ALA A 147 -1.73 7.49 -15.77
CA ALA A 147 -2.18 7.18 -14.41
C ALA A 147 -1.69 8.23 -13.41
N LEU A 148 -0.44 8.63 -13.48
CA LEU A 148 0.18 9.59 -12.55
C LEU A 148 0.09 11.05 -13.02
N LEU A 149 -0.70 11.38 -14.04
CA LEU A 149 -0.86 12.73 -14.58
C LEU A 149 0.51 13.38 -14.90
N ASN A 150 1.38 12.62 -15.57
CA ASN A 150 2.75 12.97 -15.93
C ASN A 150 3.71 13.21 -14.75
N GLN A 151 3.35 12.82 -13.53
CA GLN A 151 4.25 12.86 -12.36
C GLN A 151 5.17 11.62 -12.35
N THR A 152 5.91 11.38 -13.43
CA THR A 152 6.79 10.23 -13.62
C THR A 152 8.23 10.60 -13.25
N PHE A 153 8.52 10.69 -11.96
CA PHE A 153 9.88 10.91 -11.49
C PHE A 153 10.78 9.71 -11.82
N ASN A 154 12.10 9.92 -11.88
CA ASN A 154 13.07 8.86 -12.15
C ASN A 154 13.30 7.98 -10.90
N SER A 155 12.20 7.42 -10.35
CA SER A 155 12.23 6.52 -9.21
C SER A 155 12.41 5.07 -9.64
N GLN A 156 12.96 4.24 -8.78
CA GLN A 156 13.19 2.83 -9.03
C GLN A 156 11.94 1.96 -8.85
N VAL A 157 11.05 2.38 -7.95
CA VAL A 157 9.78 1.68 -7.68
C VAL A 157 8.68 2.69 -7.44
N ILE A 158 7.47 2.36 -7.87
CA ILE A 158 6.27 3.09 -7.48
C ILE A 158 5.37 2.11 -6.73
N PHE A 159 5.03 2.47 -5.51
CA PHE A 159 4.03 1.80 -4.70
C PHE A 159 2.66 2.32 -5.10
N PHE A 160 1.72 1.44 -5.32
CA PHE A 160 0.30 1.73 -5.42
C PHE A 160 -0.41 0.94 -4.32
N TRP A 161 -1.30 1.58 -3.62
CA TRP A 161 -2.20 0.91 -2.71
C TRP A 161 -3.60 0.96 -3.27
N SER A 162 -4.17 -0.22 -3.49
CA SER A 162 -5.60 -0.35 -3.74
C SER A 162 -6.34 -0.53 -2.43
N CYS A 163 -7.63 -0.29 -2.48
CA CYS A 163 -8.55 -0.57 -1.39
C CYS A 163 -9.61 -1.56 -1.85
N ILE A 164 -9.92 -2.54 -1.00
CA ILE A 164 -11.10 -3.38 -1.07
C ILE A 164 -12.05 -2.87 0.03
N PRO A 165 -12.97 -1.93 -0.27
CA PRO A 165 -13.75 -1.20 0.73
C PRO A 165 -14.57 -2.12 1.61
N TYR A 166 -15.11 -3.20 1.05
CA TYR A 166 -15.96 -4.13 1.77
C TYR A 166 -15.28 -4.80 2.97
N ARG A 167 -13.95 -4.93 2.98
CA ARG A 167 -13.22 -5.41 4.15
C ARG A 167 -13.47 -4.53 5.39
N MET A 168 -13.66 -3.21 5.19
CA MET A 168 -13.95 -2.24 6.25
C MET A 168 -15.45 -2.02 6.41
N GLU A 169 -16.22 -1.95 5.31
CA GLU A 169 -17.66 -1.70 5.28
C GLU A 169 -18.45 -2.79 6.01
N TRP A 170 -18.03 -4.05 5.87
CA TRP A 170 -18.61 -5.22 6.57
C TRP A 170 -18.76 -4.97 8.08
N ARG A 171 -17.78 -4.27 8.68
CA ARG A 171 -17.78 -3.98 10.12
C ARG A 171 -18.30 -2.59 10.47
N TYR A 172 -17.98 -1.59 9.65
CA TYR A 172 -18.14 -0.18 9.99
C TYR A 172 -19.16 0.56 9.12
N SER A 173 -19.78 -0.11 8.15
CA SER A 173 -20.81 0.48 7.29
C SER A 173 -20.41 1.88 6.79
N ILE A 174 -21.27 2.89 6.92
CA ILE A 174 -21.07 4.24 6.39
C ILE A 174 -19.85 5.00 6.95
N VAL A 175 -19.30 4.63 8.10
CA VAL A 175 -18.12 5.29 8.67
C VAL A 175 -16.81 4.69 8.21
N SER A 176 -16.86 3.57 7.48
CA SER A 176 -15.70 2.84 6.94
C SER A 176 -14.79 3.71 6.08
N HIS A 177 -15.36 4.54 5.22
CA HIS A 177 -14.60 5.33 4.23
C HIS A 177 -13.63 6.31 4.89
N LYS A 178 -14.03 6.95 6.00
CA LYS A 178 -13.12 7.79 6.78
C LYS A 178 -12.02 6.97 7.47
N MET A 179 -12.34 5.77 7.95
CA MET A 179 -11.33 4.88 8.55
C MET A 179 -10.32 4.42 7.49
N ILE A 180 -10.77 4.08 6.27
CA ILE A 180 -9.91 3.77 5.13
C ILE A 180 -8.93 4.93 4.86
N ALA A 181 -9.43 6.16 4.79
CA ALA A 181 -8.60 7.34 4.55
C ALA A 181 -7.56 7.59 5.67
N ILE A 182 -7.88 7.27 6.92
CA ILE A 182 -6.96 7.36 8.05
C ILE A 182 -5.90 6.23 7.96
N ASP A 183 -6.34 5.01 7.73
CA ASP A 183 -5.47 3.83 7.70
C ASP A 183 -4.43 3.93 6.59
N ILE A 184 -4.80 4.40 5.37
CA ILE A 184 -3.83 4.54 4.27
C ILE A 184 -2.76 5.60 4.58
N GLY A 185 -3.09 6.61 5.38
CA GLY A 185 -2.10 7.57 5.89
C GLY A 185 -1.05 6.90 6.78
N HIS A 186 -1.43 5.94 7.62
CA HIS A 186 -0.50 5.15 8.44
C HIS A 186 0.45 4.33 7.55
N VAL A 187 -0.08 3.66 6.52
CA VAL A 187 0.72 2.87 5.57
C VAL A 187 1.77 3.74 4.88
N CYS A 188 1.35 4.87 4.31
CA CYS A 188 2.24 5.76 3.59
C CYS A 188 3.27 6.42 4.53
N GLN A 189 2.90 6.80 5.74
CA GLN A 189 3.85 7.33 6.72
C GLN A 189 4.91 6.31 7.10
N ASN A 190 4.53 5.04 7.29
CA ASN A 190 5.51 3.97 7.53
C ASN A 190 6.47 3.83 6.36
N LEU A 191 5.99 3.95 5.09
CA LEU A 191 6.89 3.96 3.94
C LEU A 191 7.92 5.09 4.01
N TYR A 192 7.50 6.32 4.35
CA TYR A 192 8.41 7.45 4.49
C TYR A 192 9.48 7.21 5.56
N ILE A 193 9.07 6.70 6.72
CA ILE A 193 9.99 6.43 7.83
C ILE A 193 10.95 5.30 7.47
N ALA A 194 10.44 4.19 6.95
CA ALA A 194 11.26 3.05 6.57
C ALA A 194 12.27 3.41 5.47
N ALA A 195 11.83 4.11 4.42
CA ALA A 195 12.71 4.53 3.33
C ALA A 195 13.84 5.47 3.81
N GLU A 196 13.50 6.52 4.59
CA GLU A 196 14.51 7.43 5.13
C GLU A 196 15.50 6.71 6.04
N SER A 197 15.06 5.68 6.77
CA SER A 197 15.96 4.92 7.67
C SER A 197 17.03 4.11 6.94
N VAL A 198 16.83 3.82 5.64
CA VAL A 198 17.73 3.03 4.79
C VAL A 198 18.28 3.82 3.58
N ASP A 199 18.33 5.15 3.67
CA ASP A 199 18.86 6.05 2.63
C ASP A 199 18.08 6.00 1.29
N LEU A 200 16.76 5.79 1.35
CA LEU A 200 15.86 5.93 0.22
C LEU A 200 14.97 7.16 0.39
N GLY A 201 14.54 7.72 -0.73
CA GLY A 201 13.61 8.84 -0.76
C GLY A 201 12.19 8.39 -1.17
N VAL A 202 11.19 9.18 -0.74
CA VAL A 202 9.78 8.93 -1.06
C VAL A 202 9.11 10.22 -1.54
N CYS A 203 8.22 10.10 -2.51
CA CYS A 203 7.25 11.13 -2.87
C CYS A 203 5.86 10.52 -3.01
N ALA A 204 4.98 10.77 -2.07
CA ALA A 204 3.58 10.35 -2.15
C ALA A 204 2.81 11.14 -3.21
N ILE A 205 1.90 10.47 -3.90
CA ILE A 205 1.10 10.99 -5.01
C ILE A 205 -0.39 10.81 -4.68
N GLY A 206 -1.06 11.92 -4.38
CA GLY A 206 -2.51 11.95 -4.20
C GLY A 206 -3.27 12.43 -5.44
N ALA A 207 -2.58 13.05 -6.39
CA ALA A 207 -3.16 13.50 -7.64
C ALA A 207 -2.82 12.50 -8.76
N TYR A 208 -3.76 11.64 -9.11
CA TYR A 208 -3.64 10.62 -10.17
C TYR A 208 -4.99 10.48 -10.91
N SER A 209 -4.96 9.85 -12.09
CA SER A 209 -6.16 9.48 -12.83
C SER A 209 -6.66 8.15 -12.31
N GLN A 210 -7.83 8.11 -11.68
CA GLN A 210 -8.41 6.90 -11.11
C GLN A 210 -8.52 5.79 -12.16
N GLU A 211 -9.21 6.07 -13.27
CA GLU A 211 -9.45 5.09 -14.35
C GLU A 211 -8.14 4.51 -14.89
N ASN A 212 -7.13 5.36 -15.16
CA ASN A 212 -5.87 4.89 -15.71
C ASN A 212 -5.02 4.14 -14.67
N ALA A 213 -5.10 4.50 -13.38
CA ALA A 213 -4.40 3.79 -12.32
C ALA A 213 -4.99 2.40 -12.09
N ASP A 214 -6.31 2.28 -12.04
CA ASP A 214 -7.00 0.99 -11.92
C ASP A 214 -6.71 0.11 -13.14
N LYS A 215 -6.82 0.65 -14.35
CA LYS A 215 -6.46 -0.05 -15.60
C LYS A 215 -5.00 -0.50 -15.63
N LEU A 216 -4.07 0.33 -15.14
CA LEU A 216 -2.65 -0.01 -15.04
C LEU A 216 -2.42 -1.24 -14.19
N LEU A 217 -3.16 -1.42 -13.12
CA LEU A 217 -3.05 -2.55 -12.21
C LEU A 217 -3.98 -3.72 -12.60
N GLY A 218 -4.97 -3.48 -13.46
CA GLY A 218 -5.97 -4.49 -13.85
C GLY A 218 -7.09 -4.64 -12.83
N LEU A 219 -7.41 -3.55 -12.12
CA LEU A 219 -8.50 -3.49 -11.12
C LEU A 219 -9.83 -3.15 -11.79
N ASP A 220 -10.94 -3.53 -11.16
CA ASP A 220 -12.28 -3.26 -11.66
C ASP A 220 -12.76 -1.83 -11.42
N GLY A 221 -12.10 -1.09 -10.52
CA GLY A 221 -12.44 0.28 -10.18
C GLY A 221 -13.69 0.43 -9.31
N ASN A 222 -14.27 -0.67 -8.82
CA ASN A 222 -15.48 -0.69 -7.99
C ASN A 222 -15.27 -1.48 -6.70
N ASP A 223 -15.00 -2.77 -6.79
CA ASP A 223 -14.76 -3.64 -5.64
C ASP A 223 -13.30 -3.57 -5.18
N GLU A 224 -12.39 -3.25 -6.10
CA GLU A 224 -11.00 -2.89 -5.80
C GLU A 224 -10.55 -1.71 -6.69
N PHE A 225 -9.99 -0.67 -6.08
CA PHE A 225 -9.50 0.52 -6.77
C PHE A 225 -8.33 1.17 -6.04
N VAL A 226 -7.47 1.90 -6.78
CA VAL A 226 -6.34 2.63 -6.23
C VAL A 226 -6.80 3.76 -5.32
N VAL A 227 -6.18 3.91 -4.16
CA VAL A 227 -6.47 5.00 -3.22
C VAL A 227 -5.26 5.89 -2.93
N TYR A 228 -4.05 5.43 -3.19
CA TYR A 228 -2.83 6.21 -2.99
C TYR A 228 -1.67 5.62 -3.78
N ALA A 229 -0.67 6.45 -4.09
CA ALA A 229 0.59 6.00 -4.70
C ALA A 229 1.79 6.73 -4.10
N ALA A 230 2.98 6.15 -4.27
CA ALA A 230 4.23 6.78 -3.85
C ALA A 230 5.42 6.33 -4.68
N HIS A 231 6.21 7.28 -5.16
CA HIS A 231 7.53 7.01 -5.73
C HIS A 231 8.55 6.69 -4.64
N VAL A 232 9.39 5.71 -4.89
CA VAL A 232 10.52 5.32 -4.03
C VAL A 232 11.77 5.17 -4.87
N GLY A 233 12.88 5.70 -4.37
CA GLY A 233 14.16 5.58 -5.05
C GLY A 233 15.35 6.05 -4.23
N LYS A 234 16.53 5.96 -4.82
CA LYS A 234 17.79 6.44 -4.22
C LYS A 234 17.76 7.96 -4.07
N ALA A 235 17.97 8.46 -2.85
CA ALA A 235 17.94 9.89 -2.49
C ALA A 235 19.31 10.58 -2.65
#